data_6c7fc3b89a691d47e971323cb7b9c6fc
#
_entry.id   6c7fc3b89a691d47e971323cb7b9c6fc
#
_cell.length_a   1.000
_cell.length_b   1.000
_cell.length_c   1.000
_cell.angle_alpha   90.00
_cell.angle_beta   90.00
_cell.angle_gamma   90.00
#
_symmetry.space_group_name_H-M   'P 1'
#
loop_
_entity.id
_entity.type
_entity.pdbx_description
1 polymer ?
#
loop_
_entity_poly.entity_id
_entity_poly.type
_entity_poly.pdbx_seq_one_letter_code
_entity_poly.pdbx_strand_id
1 'polypeptide(L)'
;YRVNTFFTKEPDMLKWIDGFTKIDNLVFWDIGSNIGLYSIYNALKNKSSTTISFEPSTSNLRCLSRNIAINNLENRIKIFSLPLTNMENEFFLMNESHFTEGGALNTFGQDYNFEGKKFTPEMKYQLLGTTVNYLLDNKILDIPDYIKIDVDGIEHLILEGSNKYLKNKKIKSIIVEINENFNEQYKRVLAIMEKSEFKILQKEQGLELSNNRNIKFQKTSNFIFIR
;
A
#
# COMPACT_ATOMS: atom_id res chain seq x y z
N TYR A 1 10.06 13.73 -9.88
CA TYR A 1 10.37 12.37 -10.32
C TYR A 1 9.11 11.53 -10.47
N ARG A 2 8.37 11.21 -9.37
CA ARG A 2 7.19 10.30 -9.36
C ARG A 2 6.13 10.61 -10.42
N VAL A 3 5.79 11.90 -10.64
CA VAL A 3 4.79 12.30 -11.64
C VAL A 3 5.29 12.03 -13.06
N ASN A 4 6.56 12.34 -13.35
CA ASN A 4 7.13 12.17 -14.69
C ASN A 4 7.30 10.70 -15.10
N THR A 5 7.46 9.80 -14.12
CA THR A 5 7.66 8.36 -14.36
C THR A 5 6.40 7.53 -14.12
N PHE A 6 5.29 8.14 -13.74
CA PHE A 6 4.07 7.46 -13.31
C PHE A 6 3.56 6.42 -14.32
N PHE A 7 3.57 6.73 -15.60
CA PHE A 7 3.07 5.83 -16.63
C PHE A 7 4.09 4.78 -17.09
N THR A 8 5.35 4.92 -16.70
CA THR A 8 6.45 4.07 -17.18
C THR A 8 7.12 3.24 -16.10
N LYS A 9 7.05 3.68 -14.83
CA LYS A 9 7.73 2.98 -13.73
C LYS A 9 7.08 1.62 -13.43
N GLU A 10 5.78 1.61 -13.28
CA GLU A 10 5.00 0.42 -12.88
C GLU A 10 3.72 0.30 -13.75
N PRO A 11 3.87 0.01 -15.05
CA PRO A 11 2.71 -0.05 -15.96
C PRO A 11 1.72 -1.14 -15.58
N ASP A 12 2.16 -2.19 -14.91
CA ASP A 12 1.30 -3.30 -14.48
C ASP A 12 0.36 -2.92 -13.35
N MET A 13 0.78 -2.01 -12.47
CA MET A 13 -0.11 -1.41 -11.47
C MET A 13 -1.27 -0.67 -12.14
N LEU A 14 -0.99 0.09 -13.21
CA LEU A 14 -2.01 0.81 -13.96
C LEU A 14 -2.95 -0.16 -14.69
N LYS A 15 -2.40 -1.20 -15.35
CA LYS A 15 -3.20 -2.26 -16.01
C LYS A 15 -4.09 -3.00 -15.00
N TRP A 16 -3.58 -3.27 -13.80
CA TRP A 16 -4.36 -3.90 -12.75
C TRP A 16 -5.55 -3.03 -12.32
N ILE A 17 -5.36 -1.73 -12.13
CA ILE A 17 -6.43 -0.77 -11.85
C ILE A 17 -7.42 -0.65 -13.02
N ASP A 18 -6.92 -0.61 -14.27
CA ASP A 18 -7.77 -0.58 -15.48
C ASP A 18 -8.63 -1.84 -15.62
N GLY A 19 -8.15 -2.96 -15.08
CA GLY A 19 -8.84 -4.25 -15.05
C GLY A 19 -9.90 -4.41 -13.96
N PHE A 20 -10.13 -3.42 -13.11
CA PHE A 20 -11.15 -3.51 -12.06
C PHE A 20 -12.55 -3.73 -12.65
N THR A 21 -13.28 -4.68 -12.07
CA THR A 21 -14.67 -4.92 -12.47
C THR A 21 -15.48 -3.64 -12.30
N LYS A 22 -16.14 -3.21 -13.37
CA LYS A 22 -17.01 -2.02 -13.33
C LYS A 22 -18.29 -2.36 -12.57
N ILE A 23 -18.32 -1.98 -11.32
CA ILE A 23 -19.45 -2.12 -10.40
C ILE A 23 -19.71 -0.78 -9.72
N ASP A 24 -20.97 -0.53 -9.37
CA ASP A 24 -21.30 0.64 -8.58
C ASP A 24 -20.76 0.51 -7.15
N ASN A 25 -20.33 1.64 -6.58
CA ASN A 25 -19.79 1.73 -5.22
C ASN A 25 -18.55 0.83 -4.97
N LEU A 26 -17.71 0.62 -5.99
CA LEU A 26 -16.42 -0.05 -5.84
C LEU A 26 -15.58 0.64 -4.77
N VAL A 27 -15.00 -0.15 -3.86
CA VAL A 27 -14.10 0.34 -2.81
C VAL A 27 -12.68 -0.12 -3.09
N PHE A 28 -11.78 0.83 -3.28
CA PHE A 28 -10.34 0.59 -3.46
C PHE A 28 -9.56 1.10 -2.24
N TRP A 29 -8.68 0.27 -1.70
CA TRP A 29 -7.74 0.66 -0.65
C TRP A 29 -6.34 0.76 -1.24
N ASP A 30 -5.75 1.96 -1.14
CA ASP A 30 -4.38 2.27 -1.54
C ASP A 30 -3.53 2.44 -0.27
N ILE A 31 -2.95 1.33 0.21
CA ILE A 31 -2.14 1.30 1.43
C ILE A 31 -0.69 1.62 1.05
N GLY A 32 -0.13 2.69 1.64
CA GLY A 32 1.10 3.33 1.21
C GLY A 32 0.87 4.22 0.00
N SER A 33 -0.16 5.09 0.08
CA SER A 33 -0.56 5.92 -1.06
C SER A 33 0.45 7.03 -1.42
N ASN A 34 1.38 7.34 -0.53
CA ASN A 34 2.39 8.38 -0.73
C ASN A 34 1.74 9.71 -1.14
N ILE A 35 2.06 10.28 -2.28
CA ILE A 35 1.44 11.51 -2.81
C ILE A 35 0.11 11.28 -3.54
N GLY A 36 -0.43 10.04 -3.54
CA GLY A 36 -1.76 9.70 -4.02
C GLY A 36 -1.91 9.40 -5.50
N LEU A 37 -0.84 9.07 -6.22
CA LEU A 37 -0.91 8.87 -7.68
C LEU A 37 -1.87 7.76 -8.10
N TYR A 38 -1.80 6.58 -7.45
CA TYR A 38 -2.70 5.45 -7.76
C TYR A 38 -4.12 5.68 -7.27
N SER A 39 -4.27 6.35 -6.12
CA SER A 39 -5.58 6.77 -5.61
C SER A 39 -6.32 7.67 -6.60
N ILE A 40 -5.62 8.70 -7.12
CA ILE A 40 -6.16 9.64 -8.10
C ILE A 40 -6.44 8.93 -9.42
N TYR A 41 -5.51 8.09 -9.89
CA TYR A 41 -5.69 7.32 -11.11
C TYR A 41 -6.95 6.44 -11.06
N ASN A 42 -7.12 5.67 -9.96
CA ASN A 42 -8.34 4.90 -9.76
C ASN A 42 -9.59 5.77 -9.78
N ALA A 43 -9.59 6.88 -9.04
CA ALA A 43 -10.75 7.76 -8.97
C ALA A 43 -11.12 8.36 -10.34
N LEU A 44 -10.16 8.68 -11.18
CA LEU A 44 -10.40 9.19 -12.53
C LEU A 44 -10.92 8.10 -13.50
N LYS A 45 -10.42 6.87 -13.37
CA LYS A 45 -10.81 5.73 -14.22
C LYS A 45 -12.15 5.11 -13.84
N ASN A 46 -12.37 4.89 -12.55
CA ASN A 46 -13.54 4.23 -11.98
C ASN A 46 -14.45 5.26 -11.29
N LYS A 47 -15.23 6.00 -12.07
CA LYS A 47 -15.99 7.19 -11.61
C LYS A 47 -16.98 6.95 -10.48
N SER A 48 -17.48 5.72 -10.28
CA SER A 48 -18.37 5.34 -9.17
C SER A 48 -17.62 4.76 -7.95
N SER A 49 -16.26 4.73 -7.98
CA SER A 49 -15.47 4.17 -6.88
C SER A 49 -15.27 5.16 -5.72
N THR A 50 -15.12 4.62 -4.52
CA THR A 50 -14.53 5.29 -3.37
C THR A 50 -13.13 4.74 -3.13
N THR A 51 -12.14 5.61 -2.99
CA THR A 51 -10.76 5.23 -2.65
C THR A 51 -10.46 5.62 -1.21
N ILE A 52 -9.85 4.71 -0.44
CA ILE A 52 -9.27 5.01 0.85
C ILE A 52 -7.76 5.03 0.69
N SER A 53 -7.16 6.21 0.86
CA SER A 53 -5.72 6.44 0.76
C SER A 53 -5.10 6.37 2.14
N PHE A 54 -4.33 5.32 2.43
CA PHE A 54 -3.61 5.17 3.70
C PHE A 54 -2.20 5.71 3.54
N GLU A 55 -1.89 6.77 4.27
CA GLU A 55 -0.56 7.40 4.26
C GLU A 55 -0.28 8.03 5.63
N PRO A 56 0.68 7.53 6.41
CA PRO A 56 0.98 8.05 7.74
C PRO A 56 2.04 9.17 7.74
N SER A 57 2.89 9.27 6.71
CA SER A 57 3.95 10.29 6.67
C SER A 57 3.36 11.70 6.56
N THR A 58 3.73 12.56 7.51
CA THR A 58 3.22 13.93 7.56
C THR A 58 3.64 14.77 6.37
N SER A 59 4.83 14.53 5.81
CA SER A 59 5.31 15.19 4.60
C SER A 59 4.53 14.76 3.37
N ASN A 60 4.22 13.47 3.25
CA ASN A 60 3.43 12.91 2.15
C ASN A 60 1.97 13.33 2.23
N LEU A 61 1.36 13.34 3.44
CA LEU A 61 -0.03 13.77 3.67
C LEU A 61 -0.29 15.18 3.15
N ARG A 62 0.66 16.08 3.34
CA ARG A 62 0.56 17.45 2.83
C ARG A 62 0.44 17.48 1.30
N CYS A 63 1.23 16.68 0.62
CA CYS A 63 1.20 16.59 -0.84
C CYS A 63 -0.05 15.83 -1.34
N LEU A 64 -0.39 14.71 -0.69
CA LEU A 64 -1.58 13.91 -0.99
C LEU A 64 -2.86 14.75 -0.93
N SER A 65 -3.08 15.49 0.17
CA SER A 65 -4.27 16.33 0.34
C SER A 65 -4.37 17.42 -0.74
N ARG A 66 -3.25 18.06 -1.08
CA ARG A 66 -3.19 19.02 -2.18
C ARG A 66 -3.51 18.39 -3.52
N ASN A 67 -2.94 17.22 -3.82
CA ASN A 67 -3.18 16.50 -5.07
C ASN A 67 -4.65 16.08 -5.22
N ILE A 68 -5.31 15.67 -4.15
CA ILE A 68 -6.75 15.38 -4.15
C ILE A 68 -7.55 16.65 -4.47
N ALA A 69 -7.26 17.75 -3.77
CA ALA A 69 -8.00 19.00 -3.91
C ALA A 69 -7.89 19.62 -5.32
N ILE A 70 -6.69 19.67 -5.91
CA ILE A 70 -6.50 20.25 -7.25
C ILE A 70 -7.16 19.42 -8.37
N ASN A 71 -7.47 18.14 -8.10
CA ASN A 71 -8.20 17.25 -9.00
C ASN A 71 -9.72 17.21 -8.70
N ASN A 72 -10.22 17.94 -7.71
CA ASN A 72 -11.62 17.95 -7.26
C ASN A 72 -12.13 16.53 -6.90
N LEU A 73 -11.32 15.75 -6.17
CA LEU A 73 -11.60 14.36 -5.81
C LEU A 73 -11.89 14.16 -4.32
N GLU A 74 -12.11 15.21 -3.54
CA GLU A 74 -12.33 15.19 -2.08
C GLU A 74 -13.58 14.38 -1.66
N ASN A 75 -14.58 14.28 -2.54
CA ASN A 75 -15.78 13.47 -2.31
C ASN A 75 -15.60 11.98 -2.66
N ARG A 76 -14.45 11.61 -3.24
CA ARG A 76 -14.20 10.27 -3.79
C ARG A 76 -12.96 9.60 -3.23
N ILE A 77 -12.03 10.38 -2.67
CA ILE A 77 -10.83 9.88 -2.01
C ILE A 77 -10.84 10.33 -0.55
N LYS A 78 -10.86 9.35 0.35
CA LYS A 78 -10.76 9.57 1.80
C LYS A 78 -9.32 9.33 2.22
N ILE A 79 -8.72 10.25 2.95
CA ILE A 79 -7.38 10.07 3.54
C ILE A 79 -7.54 9.38 4.89
N PHE A 80 -6.77 8.32 5.10
CA PHE A 80 -6.64 7.64 6.38
C PHE A 80 -5.18 7.75 6.84
N SER A 81 -4.94 8.56 7.85
CA SER A 81 -3.58 8.94 8.27
C SER A 81 -2.96 8.03 9.35
N LEU A 82 -3.74 7.08 9.89
CA LEU A 82 -3.18 6.11 10.83
C LEU A 82 -2.43 5.01 10.07
N PRO A 83 -1.22 4.66 10.50
CA PRO A 83 -0.48 3.53 9.95
C PRO A 83 -1.15 2.21 10.31
N LEU A 84 -1.13 1.27 9.36
CA LEU A 84 -1.64 -0.08 9.55
C LEU A 84 -0.52 -1.03 10.01
N THR A 85 -0.86 -1.93 10.92
CA THR A 85 0.05 -2.94 11.50
C THR A 85 -0.75 -4.17 11.95
N ASN A 86 -0.13 -5.11 12.65
CA ASN A 86 -0.77 -6.26 13.28
C ASN A 86 -1.15 -6.03 14.77
N MET A 87 -0.90 -4.84 15.30
CA MET A 87 -1.22 -4.46 16.70
C MET A 87 -2.23 -3.33 16.74
N GLU A 88 -3.21 -3.43 17.64
CA GLU A 88 -4.34 -2.50 17.69
C GLU A 88 -4.10 -1.35 18.65
N ASN A 89 -4.28 -0.11 18.16
CA ASN A 89 -4.39 1.09 18.96
C ASN A 89 -3.20 1.33 19.92
N GLU A 90 -2.00 1.04 19.45
CA GLU A 90 -0.75 1.30 20.16
C GLU A 90 0.10 2.36 19.46
N PHE A 91 0.89 3.11 20.24
CA PHE A 91 1.83 4.09 19.72
C PHE A 91 3.16 3.45 19.37
N PHE A 92 3.60 3.64 18.14
CA PHE A 92 4.90 3.21 17.64
C PHE A 92 5.63 4.34 16.93
N LEU A 93 6.94 4.16 16.78
CA LEU A 93 7.76 5.09 15.99
C LEU A 93 7.48 4.94 14.49
N MET A 94 7.14 6.06 13.87
CA MET A 94 7.30 6.23 12.44
C MET A 94 8.75 6.63 12.19
N ASN A 95 9.44 5.86 11.37
CA ASN A 95 10.83 6.07 11.00
C ASN A 95 10.89 6.48 9.52
N GLU A 96 11.21 7.73 9.24
CA GLU A 96 11.32 8.23 7.86
C GLU A 96 12.77 8.24 7.41
N SER A 97 13.04 7.58 6.29
CA SER A 97 14.37 7.53 5.68
C SER A 97 14.78 8.91 5.16
N HIS A 98 13.84 9.65 4.59
CA HIS A 98 14.00 11.01 4.12
C HIS A 98 12.75 11.82 4.42
N PHE A 99 12.89 12.90 5.18
CA PHE A 99 11.78 13.78 5.52
C PHE A 99 11.51 14.79 4.39
N THR A 100 10.89 14.29 3.32
CA THR A 100 10.58 15.09 2.12
C THR A 100 9.26 14.64 1.48
N GLU A 101 8.58 15.56 0.81
CA GLU A 101 7.36 15.25 0.04
C GLU A 101 7.66 14.21 -1.05
N GLY A 102 6.87 13.14 -1.10
CA GLY A 102 7.10 12.00 -1.99
C GLY A 102 8.20 11.04 -1.51
N GLY A 103 8.71 11.21 -0.28
CA GLY A 103 9.64 10.30 0.37
C GLY A 103 9.10 8.87 0.45
N ALA A 104 10.01 7.89 0.44
CA ALA A 104 9.71 6.46 0.53
C ALA A 104 10.75 5.77 1.41
N LEU A 105 10.68 4.45 1.50
CA LEU A 105 11.56 3.61 2.32
C LEU A 105 11.43 3.90 3.82
N ASN A 106 10.22 4.25 4.24
CA ASN A 106 9.84 4.51 5.62
C ASN A 106 9.36 3.24 6.29
N THR A 107 9.44 3.14 7.61
CA THR A 107 8.88 2.00 8.35
C THR A 107 8.15 2.45 9.60
N PHE A 108 7.14 1.68 10.01
CA PHE A 108 6.35 1.93 11.20
C PHE A 108 6.48 0.78 12.20
N GLY A 109 6.81 1.12 13.45
CA GLY A 109 6.91 0.17 14.54
C GLY A 109 8.07 -0.82 14.44
N GLN A 110 8.95 -0.66 13.45
CA GLN A 110 10.09 -1.55 13.21
C GLN A 110 11.40 -0.78 13.16
N ASP A 111 12.52 -1.45 13.46
CA ASP A 111 13.87 -0.88 13.41
C ASP A 111 14.65 -1.28 12.14
N TYR A 112 13.96 -1.89 11.18
CA TYR A 112 14.51 -2.35 9.91
C TYR A 112 13.86 -1.64 8.71
N ASN A 113 14.58 -1.63 7.60
CA ASN A 113 14.14 -1.09 6.31
C ASN A 113 13.45 -2.17 5.44
N PHE A 114 13.11 -1.82 4.20
CA PHE A 114 12.49 -2.72 3.21
C PHE A 114 13.31 -3.97 2.85
N GLU A 115 14.59 -4.03 3.24
CA GLU A 115 15.46 -5.21 3.09
C GLU A 115 15.49 -6.08 4.37
N GLY A 116 14.77 -5.72 5.43
CA GLY A 116 14.85 -6.37 6.73
C GLY A 116 16.14 -6.07 7.49
N LYS A 117 16.86 -5.00 7.15
CA LYS A 117 18.12 -4.59 7.77
C LYS A 117 17.95 -3.35 8.63
N LYS A 118 18.66 -3.29 9.75
CA LYS A 118 18.69 -2.07 10.59
C LYS A 118 19.14 -0.86 9.78
N PHE A 119 18.48 0.27 10.01
CA PHE A 119 18.85 1.54 9.39
C PHE A 119 18.70 2.70 10.38
N THR A 120 19.31 3.84 10.07
CA THR A 120 19.16 5.07 10.83
C THR A 120 18.24 6.01 10.05
N PRO A 121 17.02 6.27 10.53
CA PRO A 121 16.11 7.22 9.87
C PRO A 121 16.56 8.67 10.09
N GLU A 122 16.22 9.53 9.15
CA GLU A 122 16.44 10.98 9.25
C GLU A 122 15.49 11.63 10.27
N MET A 123 14.24 11.16 10.31
CA MET A 123 13.21 11.68 11.21
C MET A 123 12.48 10.54 11.92
N LYS A 124 12.11 10.80 13.20
CA LYS A 124 11.30 9.89 14.02
C LYS A 124 10.23 10.66 14.78
N TYR A 125 9.03 10.08 14.82
CA TYR A 125 7.93 10.56 15.66
C TYR A 125 6.97 9.43 15.98
N GLN A 126 6.15 9.60 17.01
CA GLN A 126 5.17 8.57 17.40
C GLN A 126 3.84 8.79 16.71
N LEU A 127 3.25 7.71 16.21
CA LEU A 127 1.89 7.65 15.67
C LEU A 127 1.12 6.51 16.32
N LEU A 128 -0.18 6.70 16.44
CA LEU A 128 -1.12 5.63 16.80
C LEU A 128 -1.30 4.71 15.60
N GLY A 129 -0.93 3.43 15.75
CA GLY A 129 -1.19 2.39 14.75
C GLY A 129 -2.51 1.67 14.99
N THR A 130 -3.03 1.01 13.96
CA THR A 130 -4.25 0.20 14.05
C THR A 130 -4.19 -1.00 13.10
N THR A 131 -5.18 -1.90 13.20
CA THR A 131 -5.30 -3.06 12.32
C THR A 131 -6.46 -2.90 11.36
N VAL A 132 -6.40 -3.58 10.21
CA VAL A 132 -7.54 -3.70 9.29
C VAL A 132 -8.73 -4.36 10.00
N ASN A 133 -8.47 -5.37 10.84
CA ASN A 133 -9.52 -6.04 11.62
C ASN A 133 -10.29 -5.03 12.48
N TYR A 134 -9.58 -4.17 13.23
CA TYR A 134 -10.21 -3.15 14.07
C TYR A 134 -11.09 -2.19 13.26
N LEU A 135 -10.59 -1.71 12.12
CA LEU A 135 -11.33 -0.77 11.28
C LEU A 135 -12.64 -1.36 10.74
N LEU A 136 -12.61 -2.64 10.37
CA LEU A 136 -13.77 -3.33 9.81
C LEU A 136 -14.72 -3.85 10.90
N ASP A 137 -14.20 -4.37 12.02
CA ASP A 137 -15.01 -4.80 13.19
C ASP A 137 -15.85 -3.63 13.74
N ASN A 138 -15.26 -2.42 13.77
CA ASN A 138 -15.93 -1.20 14.26
C ASN A 138 -16.68 -0.42 13.16
N LYS A 139 -16.75 -0.94 11.94
CA LYS A 139 -17.44 -0.31 10.80
C LYS A 139 -16.94 1.11 10.50
N ILE A 140 -15.68 1.39 10.77
CA ILE A 140 -15.04 2.68 10.46
C ILE A 140 -14.87 2.82 8.95
N LEU A 141 -14.55 1.71 8.28
CA LEU A 141 -14.40 1.62 6.83
C LEU A 141 -15.20 0.45 6.28
N ASP A 142 -15.54 0.53 4.99
CA ASP A 142 -16.17 -0.57 4.26
C ASP A 142 -15.12 -1.59 3.78
N ILE A 143 -15.53 -2.88 3.72
CA ILE A 143 -14.69 -3.93 3.13
C ILE A 143 -14.36 -3.56 1.68
N PRO A 144 -13.08 -3.55 1.29
CA PRO A 144 -12.68 -3.19 -0.07
C PRO A 144 -12.99 -4.29 -1.09
N ASP A 145 -13.08 -3.90 -2.36
CA ASP A 145 -13.08 -4.82 -3.50
C ASP A 145 -11.66 -5.13 -3.98
N TYR A 146 -10.77 -4.12 -3.89
CA TYR A 146 -9.37 -4.20 -4.31
C TYR A 146 -8.46 -3.54 -3.28
N ILE A 147 -7.28 -4.11 -3.06
CA ILE A 147 -6.29 -3.61 -2.10
C ILE A 147 -4.93 -3.54 -2.77
N LYS A 148 -4.26 -2.37 -2.67
CA LYS A 148 -2.82 -2.23 -2.92
C LYS A 148 -2.11 -2.13 -1.58
N ILE A 149 -0.99 -2.83 -1.42
CA ILE A 149 -0.10 -2.74 -0.25
C ILE A 149 1.33 -2.54 -0.73
N ASP A 150 1.89 -1.37 -0.41
CA ASP A 150 3.23 -0.96 -0.81
C ASP A 150 3.74 0.03 0.24
N VAL A 151 4.36 -0.49 1.30
CA VAL A 151 4.71 0.24 2.54
C VAL A 151 6.16 0.03 3.01
N ASP A 152 7.01 -0.42 2.09
CA ASP A 152 8.46 -0.51 2.28
C ASP A 152 8.92 -1.48 3.41
N GLY A 153 8.27 -2.68 3.53
CA GLY A 153 8.86 -3.77 4.34
C GLY A 153 7.98 -4.35 5.44
N ILE A 154 6.80 -3.77 5.72
CA ILE A 154 5.88 -4.26 6.77
C ILE A 154 4.56 -4.84 6.21
N GLU A 155 4.48 -5.17 4.93
CA GLU A 155 3.29 -5.68 4.25
C GLU A 155 2.72 -6.93 4.93
N HIS A 156 3.59 -7.83 5.39
CA HIS A 156 3.20 -9.03 6.14
C HIS A 156 2.49 -8.70 7.46
N LEU A 157 2.90 -7.63 8.16
CA LEU A 157 2.24 -7.21 9.42
C LEU A 157 0.84 -6.66 9.13
N ILE A 158 0.67 -5.89 8.06
CA ILE A 158 -0.64 -5.39 7.63
C ILE A 158 -1.57 -6.54 7.26
N LEU A 159 -1.07 -7.53 6.52
CA LEU A 159 -1.84 -8.72 6.17
C LEU A 159 -2.22 -9.57 7.40
N GLU A 160 -1.34 -9.67 8.39
CA GLU A 160 -1.67 -10.31 9.69
C GLU A 160 -2.79 -9.56 10.43
N GLY A 161 -2.71 -8.23 10.46
CA GLY A 161 -3.75 -7.37 11.01
C GLY A 161 -5.06 -7.37 10.22
N SER A 162 -5.11 -8.09 9.09
CA SER A 162 -6.28 -8.22 8.20
C SER A 162 -6.91 -9.62 8.22
N ASN A 163 -6.36 -10.55 8.98
CA ASN A 163 -6.58 -12.00 8.84
C ASN A 163 -8.05 -12.44 8.92
N LYS A 164 -8.91 -11.73 9.66
CA LYS A 164 -10.35 -12.01 9.76
C LYS A 164 -11.07 -11.79 8.43
N TYR A 165 -10.65 -10.78 7.69
CA TYR A 165 -11.38 -10.30 6.52
C TYR A 165 -10.77 -10.74 5.19
N LEU A 166 -9.51 -11.21 5.17
CA LEU A 166 -8.87 -11.66 3.92
C LEU A 166 -9.66 -12.75 3.19
N LYS A 167 -10.44 -13.58 3.89
CA LYS A 167 -11.33 -14.59 3.25
C LYS A 167 -12.66 -14.04 2.72
N ASN A 168 -12.95 -12.76 2.95
CA ASN A 168 -14.20 -12.18 2.47
C ASN A 168 -14.24 -12.13 0.95
N LYS A 169 -15.29 -12.68 0.34
CA LYS A 169 -15.45 -12.81 -1.12
C LYS A 169 -15.63 -11.46 -1.84
N LYS A 170 -15.91 -10.39 -1.12
CA LYS A 170 -15.91 -9.04 -1.68
C LYS A 170 -14.51 -8.62 -2.15
N ILE A 171 -13.45 -9.04 -1.42
CA ILE A 171 -12.06 -8.75 -1.81
C ILE A 171 -11.70 -9.64 -3.01
N LYS A 172 -11.63 -9.05 -4.19
CA LYS A 172 -11.43 -9.75 -5.47
C LYS A 172 -9.95 -9.94 -5.80
N SER A 173 -9.15 -8.92 -5.55
CA SER A 173 -7.72 -8.95 -5.84
C SER A 173 -6.94 -8.05 -4.89
N ILE A 174 -5.72 -8.48 -4.59
CA ILE A 174 -4.76 -7.74 -3.78
C ILE A 174 -3.45 -7.68 -4.55
N ILE A 175 -2.85 -6.48 -4.66
CA ILE A 175 -1.48 -6.31 -5.15
C ILE A 175 -0.58 -5.95 -3.97
N VAL A 176 0.55 -6.62 -3.86
CA VAL A 176 1.52 -6.43 -2.77
C VAL A 176 2.92 -6.26 -3.36
N GLU A 177 3.61 -5.17 -2.99
CA GLU A 177 5.03 -5.05 -3.27
C GLU A 177 5.83 -5.91 -2.30
N ILE A 178 6.68 -6.80 -2.81
CA ILE A 178 7.44 -7.75 -2.00
C ILE A 178 8.91 -7.72 -2.41
N ASN A 179 9.79 -7.59 -1.43
CA ASN A 179 11.23 -7.78 -1.62
C ASN A 179 11.61 -9.24 -1.31
N GLU A 180 11.91 -10.03 -2.33
CA GLU A 180 12.28 -11.44 -2.18
C GLU A 180 13.61 -11.65 -1.44
N ASN A 181 14.46 -10.63 -1.32
CA ASN A 181 15.64 -10.69 -0.47
C ASN A 181 15.29 -10.61 1.02
N PHE A 182 14.13 -10.04 1.37
CA PHE A 182 13.61 -10.07 2.74
C PHE A 182 12.82 -11.36 2.97
N ASN A 183 13.54 -12.47 3.16
CA ASN A 183 13.00 -13.83 3.24
C ASN A 183 11.84 -13.98 4.23
N GLU A 184 11.87 -13.29 5.36
CA GLU A 184 10.81 -13.39 6.38
C GLU A 184 9.51 -12.79 5.84
N GLN A 185 9.54 -11.55 5.34
CA GLN A 185 8.41 -10.90 4.71
C GLN A 185 7.83 -11.75 3.58
N TYR A 186 8.69 -12.15 2.63
CA TYR A 186 8.30 -12.95 1.47
C TYR A 186 7.53 -14.21 1.85
N LYS A 187 8.09 -15.04 2.75
CA LYS A 187 7.46 -16.30 3.18
C LYS A 187 6.15 -16.05 3.93
N ARG A 188 6.10 -15.03 4.80
CA ARG A 188 4.89 -14.71 5.59
C ARG A 188 3.77 -14.21 4.68
N VAL A 189 4.06 -13.30 3.74
CA VAL A 189 3.06 -12.84 2.77
C VAL A 189 2.47 -14.01 1.98
N LEU A 190 3.30 -14.87 1.38
CA LEU A 190 2.82 -16.00 0.60
C LEU A 190 1.95 -16.95 1.44
N ALA A 191 2.38 -17.29 2.64
CA ALA A 191 1.63 -18.20 3.53
C ALA A 191 0.27 -17.59 3.95
N ILE A 192 0.21 -16.29 4.23
CA ILE A 192 -1.05 -15.60 4.57
C ILE A 192 -2.00 -15.60 3.36
N MET A 193 -1.49 -15.29 2.17
CA MET A 193 -2.30 -15.21 0.96
C MET A 193 -2.85 -16.59 0.57
N GLU A 194 -2.03 -17.64 0.63
CA GLU A 194 -2.45 -19.03 0.40
C GLU A 194 -3.51 -19.48 1.41
N LYS A 195 -3.27 -19.25 2.71
CA LYS A 195 -4.24 -19.54 3.79
C LYS A 195 -5.56 -18.80 3.60
N SER A 196 -5.50 -17.63 2.95
CA SER A 196 -6.66 -16.78 2.65
C SER A 196 -7.32 -17.09 1.31
N GLU A 197 -6.95 -18.20 0.67
CA GLU A 197 -7.50 -18.73 -0.59
C GLU A 197 -7.20 -17.83 -1.81
N PHE A 198 -6.14 -17.03 -1.76
CA PHE A 198 -5.64 -16.28 -2.90
C PHE A 198 -4.59 -17.08 -3.67
N LYS A 199 -4.57 -16.88 -5.00
CA LYS A 199 -3.55 -17.44 -5.90
C LYS A 199 -2.79 -16.32 -6.57
N ILE A 200 -1.51 -16.51 -6.84
CA ILE A 200 -0.72 -15.57 -7.63
C ILE A 200 -1.22 -15.63 -9.07
N LEU A 201 -1.72 -14.51 -9.56
CA LEU A 201 -2.03 -14.33 -10.98
C LEU A 201 -0.79 -13.94 -11.77
N GLN A 202 -0.01 -12.99 -11.24
CA GLN A 202 1.09 -12.35 -11.93
C GLN A 202 2.13 -11.86 -10.93
N LYS A 203 3.39 -11.86 -11.36
CA LYS A 203 4.51 -11.25 -10.67
C LYS A 203 5.23 -10.35 -11.65
N GLU A 204 5.33 -9.07 -11.35
CA GLU A 204 5.94 -8.09 -12.22
C GLU A 204 6.99 -7.26 -11.49
N GLN A 205 8.10 -7.04 -12.15
CA GLN A 205 9.14 -6.13 -11.71
C GLN A 205 9.00 -4.82 -12.51
N GLY A 206 8.94 -3.68 -11.81
CA GLY A 206 8.82 -2.38 -12.47
C GLY A 206 9.94 -2.16 -13.49
N LEU A 207 9.62 -1.61 -14.67
CA LEU A 207 10.55 -1.45 -15.78
C LEU A 207 11.79 -0.63 -15.42
N GLU A 208 11.65 0.39 -14.57
CA GLU A 208 12.81 1.17 -14.08
C GLU A 208 13.70 0.36 -13.15
N LEU A 209 13.12 -0.54 -12.35
CA LEU A 209 13.87 -1.42 -11.46
C LEU A 209 14.65 -2.48 -12.26
N SER A 210 14.09 -2.95 -13.38
CA SER A 210 14.74 -3.92 -14.26
C SER A 210 15.91 -3.30 -15.05
N ASN A 211 15.82 -2.02 -15.39
CA ASN A 211 16.83 -1.30 -16.18
C ASN A 211 17.87 -0.57 -15.32
N ASN A 212 17.55 -0.30 -14.06
CA ASN A 212 18.50 0.33 -13.14
C ASN A 212 19.44 -0.74 -12.54
N ARG A 213 20.73 -0.59 -12.73
CA ARG A 213 21.77 -1.41 -12.10
C ARG A 213 21.84 -1.28 -10.56
N ASN A 214 20.79 -0.72 -9.95
CA ASN A 214 20.72 -0.59 -8.50
C ASN A 214 20.33 -1.94 -7.90
N ILE A 215 21.35 -2.72 -7.51
CA ILE A 215 21.27 -4.09 -6.97
C ILE A 215 20.24 -4.22 -5.83
N LYS A 216 19.96 -3.12 -5.10
CA LYS A 216 19.01 -3.09 -3.98
C LYS A 216 17.57 -3.46 -4.37
N PHE A 217 17.11 -3.09 -5.55
CA PHE A 217 15.70 -3.29 -5.97
C PHE A 217 15.54 -4.43 -6.98
N GLN A 218 16.59 -5.15 -7.33
CA GLN A 218 16.53 -6.22 -8.36
C GLN A 218 15.58 -7.35 -8.06
N LYS A 219 15.15 -7.52 -6.78
CA LYS A 219 14.22 -8.57 -6.35
C LYS A 219 12.96 -8.01 -5.68
N THR A 220 12.70 -6.72 -5.85
CA THR A 220 11.42 -6.14 -5.44
C THR A 220 10.44 -6.24 -6.61
N SER A 221 9.28 -6.82 -6.37
CA SER A 221 8.27 -7.09 -7.40
C SER A 221 6.87 -6.87 -6.87
N ASN A 222 5.97 -6.47 -7.76
CA ASN A 222 4.54 -6.43 -7.50
C ASN A 222 3.93 -7.82 -7.72
N PHE A 223 3.36 -8.40 -6.70
CA PHE A 223 2.62 -9.67 -6.75
C PHE A 223 1.13 -9.39 -6.78
N ILE A 224 0.46 -9.80 -7.86
CA ILE A 224 -1.00 -9.70 -7.99
C ILE A 224 -1.61 -11.02 -7.58
N PHE A 225 -2.44 -10.97 -6.55
CA PHE A 225 -3.19 -12.09 -6.02
C PHE A 225 -4.67 -11.97 -6.39
N ILE A 226 -5.28 -13.09 -6.78
CA ILE A 226 -6.71 -13.21 -7.12
C ILE A 226 -7.33 -14.43 -6.45
N ARG A 227 -8.67 -14.48 -6.42
CA ARG A 227 -9.44 -15.65 -6.03
C ARG A 227 -9.96 -16.42 -7.23
#